data_1c84996553bd08c5cf918880d5f280cb
#
_entry.id   1c84996553bd08c5cf918880d5f280cb
#
_cell.length_a   1.000
_cell.length_b   1.000
_cell.length_c   1.000
_cell.angle_alpha   90.00
_cell.angle_beta   90.00
_cell.angle_gamma   90.00
#
_symmetry.space_group_name_H-M   'P 1'
#
loop_
_entity.id
_entity.type
_entity.pdbx_description
1 polymer ?
#
loop_
_entity_poly.entity_id
_entity_poly.type
_entity_poly.pdbx_seq_one_letter_code
_entity_poly.pdbx_strand_id
1 'polypeptide(L)'
;MAKDKIVIGEQNWTGAIAIQYILGEVLESRLDADVSYLAGDVPVLLSAASKGDGSVDVLTDIWLPNQSAAWAKYVTGGTRSLVPNSHPYAGEQGFYIPGYLQDKYGVKSVYDLKKPEVAKLFEPLGGGKAQLLVGPAGWESTYIGQIKAKDYEFADKFEAISTEASVTYSKLSAAYKAERGVVFYAYTPDWIFSAFDLRRLEEPAFDGYAQDNKKDDPLYKADGCWKFISPTVDPDWLNKSRITCAFPDAKVHVLASVALQKRAPKIAEFLQNVAIEPKQLNELILKIEKEKQPADVVAKAWVKANGATVDQWLAGPTQKVSVNP
;
A
#
# COMPACT_ATOMS: atom_id res chain seq x y z
N MET A 1 2.99 26.04 -27.46
CA MET A 1 4.22 25.42 -26.87
C MET A 1 4.01 23.93 -26.90
N ALA A 2 5.09 23.13 -26.95
CA ALA A 2 4.93 21.68 -26.83
C ALA A 2 4.43 21.35 -25.42
N LYS A 3 3.54 20.35 -25.30
CA LYS A 3 3.05 19.87 -23.99
C LYS A 3 4.16 19.22 -23.19
N ASP A 4 4.10 19.38 -21.88
CA ASP A 4 5.00 18.66 -20.97
C ASP A 4 4.67 17.16 -21.00
N LYS A 5 5.65 16.34 -21.35
CA LYS A 5 5.50 14.88 -21.33
C LYS A 5 5.70 14.38 -19.90
N ILE A 6 4.73 13.65 -19.40
CA ILE A 6 4.74 13.09 -18.04
C ILE A 6 4.50 11.58 -18.10
N VAL A 7 5.40 10.81 -17.50
CA VAL A 7 5.27 9.35 -17.38
C VAL A 7 4.90 8.98 -15.96
N ILE A 8 3.73 8.38 -15.79
CA ILE A 8 3.26 7.83 -14.51
C ILE A 8 3.64 6.35 -14.46
N GLY A 9 4.35 5.93 -13.42
CA GLY A 9 4.62 4.51 -13.16
C GLY A 9 3.35 3.79 -12.73
N GLU A 10 2.95 2.76 -13.48
CA GLU A 10 1.72 2.02 -13.27
C GLU A 10 1.97 0.79 -12.41
N GLN A 11 1.46 0.82 -11.18
CA GLN A 11 1.41 -0.31 -10.27
C GLN A 11 0.13 -1.13 -10.50
N ASN A 12 0.13 -2.39 -10.05
CA ASN A 12 -0.87 -3.39 -10.42
C ASN A 12 -2.02 -3.59 -9.41
N TRP A 13 -2.19 -2.72 -8.41
CA TRP A 13 -3.33 -2.79 -7.47
C TRP A 13 -4.27 -1.60 -7.62
N THR A 14 -5.53 -1.82 -7.34
CA THR A 14 -6.61 -0.91 -7.71
C THR A 14 -6.53 0.46 -7.04
N GLY A 15 -6.00 0.54 -5.80
CA GLY A 15 -5.77 1.83 -5.13
C GLY A 15 -4.80 2.72 -5.91
N ALA A 16 -3.66 2.16 -6.31
CA ALA A 16 -2.69 2.86 -7.14
C ALA A 16 -3.28 3.25 -8.49
N ILE A 17 -3.97 2.32 -9.17
CA ILE A 17 -4.62 2.56 -10.46
C ILE A 17 -5.61 3.73 -10.36
N ALA A 18 -6.45 3.77 -9.32
CA ALA A 18 -7.40 4.86 -9.13
C ALA A 18 -6.69 6.22 -9.02
N ILE A 19 -5.62 6.31 -8.23
CA ILE A 19 -4.86 7.56 -8.06
C ILE A 19 -4.13 7.94 -9.34
N GLN A 20 -3.50 6.98 -10.03
CA GLN A 20 -2.78 7.20 -11.29
C GLN A 20 -3.68 7.88 -12.34
N TYR A 21 -4.87 7.34 -12.54
CA TYR A 21 -5.78 7.87 -13.55
C TYR A 21 -6.41 9.21 -13.12
N ILE A 22 -6.63 9.46 -11.82
CA ILE A 22 -7.03 10.78 -11.34
C ILE A 22 -5.94 11.82 -11.61
N LEU A 23 -4.69 11.50 -11.26
CA LEU A 23 -3.57 12.43 -11.50
C LEU A 23 -3.36 12.64 -12.99
N GLY A 24 -3.45 11.59 -13.82
CA GLY A 24 -3.37 11.68 -15.27
C GLY A 24 -4.44 12.61 -15.84
N GLU A 25 -5.70 12.44 -15.44
CA GLU A 25 -6.81 13.28 -15.89
C GLU A 25 -6.60 14.76 -15.49
N VAL A 26 -6.14 15.04 -14.27
CA VAL A 26 -5.84 16.43 -13.86
C VAL A 26 -4.68 17.00 -14.68
N LEU A 27 -3.61 16.23 -14.87
CA LEU A 27 -2.45 16.65 -15.65
C LEU A 27 -2.83 17.01 -17.11
N GLU A 28 -3.67 16.18 -17.74
CA GLU A 28 -4.12 16.41 -19.10
C GLU A 28 -5.14 17.55 -19.22
N SER A 29 -6.21 17.52 -18.38
CA SER A 29 -7.34 18.43 -18.51
C SER A 29 -7.10 19.83 -17.92
N ARG A 30 -6.20 19.95 -16.91
CA ARG A 30 -6.01 21.20 -16.17
C ARG A 30 -4.60 21.81 -16.34
N LEU A 31 -3.61 20.98 -16.66
CA LEU A 31 -2.20 21.43 -16.81
C LEU A 31 -1.64 21.25 -18.22
N ASP A 32 -2.49 20.85 -19.18
CA ASP A 32 -2.16 20.66 -20.60
C ASP A 32 -0.92 19.77 -20.83
N ALA A 33 -0.76 18.72 -20.01
CA ALA A 33 0.30 17.75 -20.14
C ALA A 33 -0.04 16.64 -21.16
N ASP A 34 0.98 15.94 -21.65
CA ASP A 34 0.89 14.71 -22.45
C ASP A 34 1.27 13.54 -21.55
N VAL A 35 0.28 12.76 -21.07
CA VAL A 35 0.47 11.73 -20.06
C VAL A 35 0.57 10.35 -20.68
N SER A 36 1.54 9.58 -20.21
CA SER A 36 1.68 8.15 -20.53
C SER A 36 1.94 7.33 -19.28
N TYR A 37 1.70 6.02 -19.38
CA TYR A 37 1.84 5.08 -18.27
C TYR A 37 2.89 4.03 -18.60
N LEU A 38 3.72 3.70 -17.61
CA LEU A 38 4.72 2.62 -17.71
C LEU A 38 4.46 1.61 -16.61
N ALA A 39 3.97 0.43 -16.99
CA ALA A 39 3.73 -0.66 -16.06
C ALA A 39 5.04 -1.29 -15.54
N GLY A 40 5.07 -1.62 -14.26
CA GLY A 40 6.22 -2.28 -13.66
C GLY A 40 6.08 -2.51 -12.16
N ASP A 41 7.01 -3.30 -11.62
CA ASP A 41 7.12 -3.51 -10.18
C ASP A 41 7.66 -2.26 -9.47
N VAL A 42 7.19 -2.01 -8.26
CA VAL A 42 7.54 -0.81 -7.48
C VAL A 42 9.05 -0.55 -7.40
N PRO A 43 9.93 -1.51 -7.10
CA PRO A 43 11.38 -1.25 -7.06
C PRO A 43 11.96 -0.80 -8.41
N VAL A 44 11.45 -1.34 -9.52
CA VAL A 44 11.88 -0.99 -10.88
C VAL A 44 11.43 0.43 -11.21
N LEU A 45 10.16 0.75 -10.94
CA LEU A 45 9.58 2.08 -11.15
C LEU A 45 10.25 3.16 -10.30
N LEU A 46 10.54 2.87 -9.02
CA LEU A 46 11.28 3.79 -8.14
C LEU A 46 12.71 4.06 -8.67
N SER A 47 13.39 3.00 -9.15
CA SER A 47 14.71 3.14 -9.75
C SER A 47 14.65 3.98 -11.03
N ALA A 48 13.64 3.79 -11.89
CA ALA A 48 13.45 4.57 -13.11
C ALA A 48 13.17 6.04 -12.78
N ALA A 49 12.23 6.33 -11.88
CA ALA A 49 11.90 7.70 -11.48
C ALA A 49 13.08 8.44 -10.85
N SER A 50 13.96 7.72 -10.14
CA SER A 50 15.14 8.30 -9.49
C SER A 50 16.20 8.81 -10.45
N LYS A 51 16.20 8.37 -11.73
CA LYS A 51 17.14 8.85 -12.75
C LYS A 51 16.86 10.28 -13.17
N GLY A 52 15.61 10.73 -13.12
CA GLY A 52 15.22 12.06 -13.53
C GLY A 52 15.31 12.32 -15.04
N ASP A 53 15.38 11.25 -15.84
CA ASP A 53 15.52 11.29 -17.30
C ASP A 53 14.16 11.31 -18.05
N GLY A 54 13.05 11.28 -17.30
CA GLY A 54 11.70 11.27 -17.86
C GLY A 54 11.20 9.87 -18.25
N SER A 55 11.94 8.81 -17.93
CA SER A 55 11.46 7.43 -18.13
C SER A 55 10.28 7.08 -17.19
N VAL A 56 10.29 7.62 -15.98
CA VAL A 56 9.16 7.69 -15.02
C VAL A 56 9.29 9.00 -14.26
N ASP A 57 8.19 9.71 -14.11
CA ASP A 57 8.15 11.02 -13.42
C ASP A 57 7.39 10.98 -12.11
N VAL A 58 6.35 10.16 -12.03
CA VAL A 58 5.39 10.10 -10.91
C VAL A 58 5.13 8.66 -10.52
N LEU A 59 5.07 8.42 -9.22
CA LEU A 59 4.64 7.17 -8.62
C LEU A 59 3.55 7.47 -7.61
N THR A 60 2.50 6.71 -7.65
CA THR A 60 1.38 6.82 -6.71
C THR A 60 1.42 5.71 -5.68
N ASP A 61 0.69 5.88 -4.61
CA ASP A 61 0.38 4.80 -3.66
C ASP A 61 1.64 4.11 -3.09
N ILE A 62 2.64 4.91 -2.69
CA ILE A 62 3.90 4.42 -2.10
C ILE A 62 3.77 4.30 -0.59
N TRP A 63 3.73 3.08 -0.14
CA TRP A 63 3.47 2.70 1.24
C TRP A 63 4.73 2.74 2.13
N LEU A 64 4.66 3.49 3.23
CA LEU A 64 5.58 3.37 4.34
C LEU A 64 4.88 2.65 5.50
N PRO A 65 5.57 1.70 6.15
CA PRO A 65 7.01 1.41 6.09
C PRO A 65 7.45 0.46 4.98
N ASN A 66 6.55 -0.10 4.17
CA ASN A 66 6.85 -1.15 3.19
C ASN A 66 8.01 -0.79 2.25
N GLN A 67 8.11 0.47 1.83
CA GLN A 67 9.16 0.95 0.92
C GLN A 67 10.28 1.72 1.63
N SER A 68 10.50 1.44 2.91
CA SER A 68 11.44 2.21 3.73
C SER A 68 12.90 2.19 3.24
N ALA A 69 13.36 1.09 2.65
CA ALA A 69 14.70 1.01 2.07
C ALA A 69 14.86 1.91 0.84
N ALA A 70 13.88 1.89 -0.07
CA ALA A 70 13.86 2.77 -1.22
C ALA A 70 13.68 4.24 -0.82
N TRP A 71 12.88 4.50 0.21
CA TRP A 71 12.70 5.83 0.78
C TRP A 71 14.01 6.40 1.30
N ALA A 72 14.75 5.64 2.10
CA ALA A 72 16.08 6.02 2.59
C ALA A 72 17.05 6.30 1.45
N LYS A 73 16.98 5.52 0.37
CA LYS A 73 17.88 5.67 -0.79
C LYS A 73 17.54 6.88 -1.66
N TYR A 74 16.26 7.13 -1.93
CA TYR A 74 15.85 8.08 -2.96
C TYR A 74 15.20 9.37 -2.43
N VAL A 75 14.70 9.38 -1.19
CA VAL A 75 13.97 10.51 -0.60
C VAL A 75 14.76 11.21 0.52
N THR A 76 15.08 10.51 1.60
CA THR A 76 15.70 11.13 2.79
C THR A 76 17.22 11.12 2.79
N GLY A 77 17.82 10.12 2.18
CA GLY A 77 19.29 9.97 2.07
C GLY A 77 19.72 9.78 0.61
N GLY A 78 20.86 9.12 0.41
CA GLY A 78 21.34 8.74 -0.91
C GLY A 78 21.27 9.86 -1.94
N THR A 79 20.53 9.62 -3.02
CA THR A 79 20.45 10.55 -4.14
C THR A 79 19.51 11.73 -3.96
N ARG A 80 18.53 11.62 -3.04
CA ARG A 80 17.43 12.61 -2.87
C ARG A 80 16.80 13.00 -4.19
N SER A 81 16.58 12.02 -5.05
CA SER A 81 16.09 12.22 -6.42
C SER A 81 14.56 12.19 -6.54
N LEU A 82 13.88 11.76 -5.48
CA LEU A 82 12.42 11.74 -5.41
C LEU A 82 11.92 12.64 -4.27
N VAL A 83 10.77 13.28 -4.47
CA VAL A 83 10.10 14.13 -3.49
C VAL A 83 8.68 13.64 -3.24
N PRO A 84 8.25 13.47 -1.97
CA PRO A 84 6.90 13.06 -1.64
C PRO A 84 5.92 14.25 -1.68
N ASN A 85 4.62 13.92 -1.83
CA ASN A 85 3.57 14.89 -1.55
C ASN A 85 3.55 15.28 -0.07
N SER A 86 3.01 16.48 0.22
CA SER A 86 2.96 17.03 1.58
C SER A 86 1.84 16.43 2.44
N HIS A 87 0.87 15.75 1.81
CA HIS A 87 -0.34 15.25 2.43
C HIS A 87 -0.52 13.75 2.15
N PRO A 88 0.30 12.87 2.76
CA PRO A 88 0.08 11.43 2.64
C PRO A 88 -1.23 11.02 3.32
N TYR A 89 -1.89 10.02 2.79
CA TYR A 89 -3.04 9.45 3.48
C TYR A 89 -2.63 8.30 4.41
N ALA A 90 -3.49 8.00 5.39
CA ALA A 90 -3.28 6.89 6.31
C ALA A 90 -3.79 5.58 5.71
N GLY A 91 -3.03 4.50 5.87
CA GLY A 91 -3.43 3.14 5.56
C GLY A 91 -3.25 2.21 6.76
N GLU A 92 -4.05 1.16 6.81
CA GLU A 92 -3.89 0.09 7.79
C GLU A 92 -3.55 -1.22 7.10
N GLN A 93 -2.79 -2.08 7.77
CA GLN A 93 -2.36 -3.37 7.25
C GLN A 93 -2.47 -4.42 8.35
N GLY A 94 -2.73 -5.67 7.96
CA GLY A 94 -2.77 -6.76 8.93
C GLY A 94 -3.31 -8.06 8.36
N PHE A 95 -3.49 -9.03 9.25
CA PHE A 95 -4.21 -10.25 8.94
C PHE A 95 -5.69 -10.08 9.27
N TYR A 96 -6.53 -10.43 8.31
CA TYR A 96 -7.97 -10.31 8.42
C TYR A 96 -8.66 -11.66 8.26
N ILE A 97 -9.79 -11.78 8.92
CA ILE A 97 -10.70 -12.92 8.83
C ILE A 97 -12.14 -12.43 8.69
N PRO A 98 -13.07 -13.23 8.13
CA PRO A 98 -14.50 -12.96 8.22
C PRO A 98 -14.99 -12.82 9.66
N GLY A 99 -15.87 -11.84 9.92
CA GLY A 99 -16.38 -11.53 11.26
C GLY A 99 -17.05 -12.71 11.96
N TYR A 100 -17.76 -13.57 11.20
CA TYR A 100 -18.42 -14.76 11.76
C TYR A 100 -17.42 -15.75 12.41
N LEU A 101 -16.13 -15.73 12.07
CA LEU A 101 -15.14 -16.58 12.74
C LEU A 101 -14.84 -16.08 14.16
N GLN A 102 -14.85 -14.77 14.38
CA GLN A 102 -14.77 -14.23 15.74
C GLN A 102 -16.01 -14.55 16.55
N ASP A 103 -17.18 -14.36 15.94
CA ASP A 103 -18.46 -14.53 16.64
C ASP A 103 -18.74 -16.00 17.00
N LYS A 104 -18.46 -16.94 16.09
CA LYS A 104 -18.75 -18.37 16.29
C LYS A 104 -17.66 -19.13 17.03
N TYR A 105 -16.39 -18.79 16.79
CA TYR A 105 -15.24 -19.58 17.24
C TYR A 105 -14.28 -18.80 18.15
N GLY A 106 -14.53 -17.52 18.38
CA GLY A 106 -13.72 -16.69 19.28
C GLY A 106 -12.32 -16.40 18.76
N VAL A 107 -12.06 -16.49 17.43
CA VAL A 107 -10.76 -16.23 16.82
C VAL A 107 -10.53 -14.71 16.75
N LYS A 108 -9.76 -14.15 17.68
CA LYS A 108 -9.56 -12.69 17.80
C LYS A 108 -8.13 -12.24 17.58
N SER A 109 -7.15 -13.08 17.88
CA SER A 109 -5.74 -12.73 17.85
C SER A 109 -4.95 -13.65 16.93
N VAL A 110 -3.82 -13.18 16.42
CA VAL A 110 -2.85 -13.99 15.68
C VAL A 110 -2.38 -15.20 16.49
N TYR A 111 -2.37 -15.10 17.81
CA TYR A 111 -2.02 -16.22 18.70
C TYR A 111 -3.07 -17.33 18.76
N ASP A 112 -4.29 -17.06 18.34
CA ASP A 112 -5.32 -18.10 18.23
C ASP A 112 -5.01 -19.06 17.08
N LEU A 113 -4.32 -18.60 16.04
CA LEU A 113 -3.97 -19.41 14.87
C LEU A 113 -3.07 -20.61 15.20
N LYS A 114 -2.31 -20.56 16.30
CA LYS A 114 -1.49 -21.70 16.74
C LYS A 114 -2.28 -22.84 17.40
N LYS A 115 -3.56 -22.62 17.72
CA LYS A 115 -4.43 -23.65 18.32
C LYS A 115 -4.86 -24.65 17.24
N PRO A 116 -4.68 -25.98 17.43
CA PRO A 116 -5.02 -26.97 16.41
C PRO A 116 -6.49 -26.91 15.94
N GLU A 117 -7.43 -26.69 16.87
CA GLU A 117 -8.85 -26.57 16.57
C GLU A 117 -9.17 -25.32 15.74
N VAL A 118 -8.43 -24.23 15.90
CA VAL A 118 -8.57 -23.00 15.10
C VAL A 118 -7.94 -23.21 13.73
N ALA A 119 -6.74 -23.80 13.65
CA ALA A 119 -6.06 -24.06 12.36
C ALA A 119 -6.95 -24.87 11.41
N LYS A 120 -7.69 -25.86 11.91
CA LYS A 120 -8.63 -26.67 11.11
C LYS A 120 -9.69 -25.85 10.38
N LEU A 121 -10.07 -24.70 10.89
CA LEU A 121 -11.05 -23.81 10.23
C LEU A 121 -10.53 -23.28 8.89
N PHE A 122 -9.22 -23.22 8.73
CA PHE A 122 -8.53 -22.62 7.59
C PHE A 122 -7.89 -23.65 6.65
N GLU A 123 -8.15 -24.95 6.86
CA GLU A 123 -7.71 -26.01 5.97
C GLU A 123 -8.47 -25.96 4.64
N PRO A 124 -7.79 -26.24 3.51
CA PRO A 124 -8.44 -26.29 2.20
C PRO A 124 -9.39 -27.50 2.09
N LEU A 125 -10.36 -27.40 1.18
CA LEU A 125 -11.17 -28.57 0.79
C LEU A 125 -10.26 -29.64 0.17
N GLY A 126 -10.23 -30.79 0.77
CA GLY A 126 -9.36 -31.91 0.33
C GLY A 126 -8.20 -32.18 1.29
N GLY A 127 -8.12 -31.43 2.38
CA GLY A 127 -7.11 -31.62 3.43
C GLY A 127 -5.79 -30.91 3.14
N GLY A 128 -4.87 -30.98 4.06
CA GLY A 128 -3.58 -30.30 4.03
C GLY A 128 -3.44 -29.28 5.16
N LYS A 129 -2.33 -28.56 5.17
CA LYS A 129 -2.12 -27.47 6.14
C LYS A 129 -3.13 -26.34 5.92
N ALA A 130 -3.50 -25.67 7.00
CA ALA A 130 -4.23 -24.40 6.95
C ALA A 130 -3.49 -23.39 6.05
N GLN A 131 -4.21 -22.50 5.40
CA GLN A 131 -3.63 -21.55 4.46
C GLN A 131 -3.70 -20.11 5.00
N LEU A 132 -2.54 -19.43 4.99
CA LEU A 132 -2.44 -17.98 5.15
C LEU A 132 -2.15 -17.35 3.79
N LEU A 133 -3.06 -16.54 3.26
CA LEU A 133 -2.85 -15.85 1.99
C LEU A 133 -2.08 -14.54 2.26
N VAL A 134 -0.83 -14.45 1.80
CA VAL A 134 0.09 -13.37 2.19
C VAL A 134 0.27 -12.28 1.14
N GLY A 135 -0.36 -12.40 -0.01
CA GLY A 135 -0.29 -11.43 -1.10
C GLY A 135 0.64 -11.86 -2.24
N PRO A 136 0.78 -11.03 -3.28
CA PRO A 136 1.59 -11.35 -4.46
C PRO A 136 3.08 -11.47 -4.15
N ALA A 137 3.79 -12.24 -4.95
CA ALA A 137 5.25 -12.26 -4.94
C ALA A 137 5.79 -10.85 -5.28
N GLY A 138 6.85 -10.43 -4.61
CA GLY A 138 7.46 -9.11 -4.80
C GLY A 138 6.90 -8.02 -3.88
N TRP A 139 5.80 -8.24 -3.19
CA TRP A 139 5.38 -7.33 -2.13
C TRP A 139 6.18 -7.60 -0.84
N GLU A 140 6.68 -6.53 -0.22
CA GLU A 140 7.36 -6.67 1.09
C GLU A 140 6.44 -7.28 2.16
N SER A 141 5.16 -6.92 2.16
CA SER A 141 4.15 -7.48 3.06
C SER A 141 4.02 -9.00 2.97
N THR A 142 4.31 -9.59 1.81
CA THR A 142 4.31 -11.04 1.62
C THR A 142 5.42 -11.71 2.45
N TYR A 143 6.61 -11.15 2.45
CA TYR A 143 7.73 -11.64 3.26
C TYR A 143 7.51 -11.37 4.75
N ILE A 144 6.97 -10.19 5.08
CA ILE A 144 6.58 -9.83 6.45
C ILE A 144 5.55 -10.83 6.99
N GLY A 145 4.57 -11.22 6.17
CA GLY A 145 3.57 -12.22 6.54
C GLY A 145 4.18 -13.57 6.89
N GLN A 146 5.19 -14.01 6.15
CA GLN A 146 5.92 -15.26 6.43
C GLN A 146 6.74 -15.17 7.72
N ILE A 147 7.40 -14.03 7.97
CA ILE A 147 8.14 -13.78 9.21
C ILE A 147 7.17 -13.82 10.40
N LYS A 148 6.04 -13.11 10.32
CA LYS A 148 5.03 -13.09 11.37
C LYS A 148 4.45 -14.48 11.65
N ALA A 149 4.20 -15.29 10.61
CA ALA A 149 3.74 -16.66 10.81
C ALA A 149 4.73 -17.50 11.63
N LYS A 150 6.04 -17.33 11.38
CA LYS A 150 7.11 -17.95 12.15
C LYS A 150 7.16 -17.41 13.58
N ASP A 151 7.17 -16.09 13.74
CA ASP A 151 7.43 -15.44 15.02
C ASP A 151 6.21 -15.46 15.98
N TYR A 152 4.99 -15.60 15.44
CA TYR A 152 3.78 -15.90 16.20
C TYR A 152 3.54 -17.42 16.39
N GLU A 153 4.49 -18.26 15.98
CA GLU A 153 4.51 -19.70 16.25
C GLU A 153 3.32 -20.48 15.65
N PHE A 154 2.86 -20.10 14.46
CA PHE A 154 1.81 -20.87 13.76
C PHE A 154 2.23 -21.40 12.38
N ALA A 155 3.48 -21.15 11.94
CA ALA A 155 4.00 -21.62 10.64
C ALA A 155 4.07 -23.15 10.50
N ASP A 156 4.07 -23.89 11.62
CA ASP A 156 4.00 -25.36 11.60
C ASP A 156 2.63 -25.87 11.14
N LYS A 157 1.57 -25.11 11.40
CA LYS A 157 0.17 -25.43 11.05
C LYS A 157 -0.31 -24.78 9.78
N PHE A 158 0.25 -23.62 9.43
CA PHE A 158 -0.15 -22.82 8.28
C PHE A 158 0.92 -22.85 7.19
N GLU A 159 0.47 -22.94 5.96
CA GLU A 159 1.26 -22.67 4.77
C GLU A 159 0.99 -21.23 4.29
N ALA A 160 2.04 -20.42 4.15
CA ALA A 160 1.95 -19.11 3.58
C ALA A 160 1.85 -19.21 2.05
N ILE A 161 0.67 -18.85 1.52
CA ILE A 161 0.37 -18.94 0.09
C ILE A 161 0.51 -17.56 -0.53
N SER A 162 1.52 -17.39 -1.38
CA SER A 162 1.65 -16.19 -2.22
C SER A 162 0.67 -16.27 -3.39
N THR A 163 -0.16 -15.25 -3.54
CA THR A 163 -1.19 -15.19 -4.58
C THR A 163 -1.58 -13.76 -4.91
N GLU A 164 -2.02 -13.52 -6.13
CA GLU A 164 -2.51 -12.22 -6.57
C GLU A 164 -3.75 -11.78 -5.77
N ALA A 165 -3.93 -10.46 -5.61
CA ALA A 165 -5.05 -9.90 -4.86
C ALA A 165 -6.41 -10.38 -5.40
N SER A 166 -6.58 -10.46 -6.72
CA SER A 166 -7.80 -10.96 -7.36
C SER A 166 -8.13 -12.41 -7.00
N VAL A 167 -7.11 -13.26 -6.86
CA VAL A 167 -7.25 -14.65 -6.44
C VAL A 167 -7.60 -14.73 -4.95
N THR A 168 -6.95 -13.92 -4.12
CA THR A 168 -7.29 -13.79 -2.68
C THR A 168 -8.75 -13.37 -2.52
N TYR A 169 -9.24 -12.38 -3.25
CA TYR A 169 -10.61 -11.90 -3.15
C TYR A 169 -11.63 -12.90 -3.70
N SER A 170 -11.26 -13.68 -4.71
CA SER A 170 -12.08 -14.81 -5.18
C SER A 170 -12.21 -15.90 -4.13
N LYS A 171 -11.12 -16.28 -3.48
CA LYS A 171 -11.12 -17.22 -2.35
C LYS A 171 -11.92 -16.69 -1.16
N LEU A 172 -11.76 -15.40 -0.81
CA LEU A 172 -12.55 -14.73 0.21
C LEU A 172 -14.05 -14.82 -0.09
N SER A 173 -14.47 -14.46 -1.31
CA SER A 173 -15.87 -14.51 -1.73
C SER A 173 -16.45 -15.92 -1.64
N ALA A 174 -15.71 -16.93 -2.06
CA ALA A 174 -16.13 -18.32 -2.00
C ALA A 174 -16.22 -18.81 -0.53
N ALA A 175 -15.25 -18.49 0.31
CA ALA A 175 -15.24 -18.84 1.72
C ALA A 175 -16.39 -18.16 2.45
N TYR A 176 -16.63 -16.87 2.18
CA TYR A 176 -17.69 -16.09 2.81
C TYR A 176 -19.09 -16.65 2.50
N LYS A 177 -19.35 -17.00 1.25
CA LYS A 177 -20.61 -17.64 0.83
C LYS A 177 -20.86 -19.00 1.49
N ALA A 178 -19.79 -19.74 1.76
CA ALA A 178 -19.86 -21.07 2.36
C ALA A 178 -19.65 -21.06 3.89
N GLU A 179 -19.55 -19.88 4.50
CA GLU A 179 -19.22 -19.66 5.93
C GLU A 179 -17.97 -20.45 6.39
N ARG A 180 -16.95 -20.54 5.52
CA ARG A 180 -15.69 -21.23 5.80
C ARG A 180 -14.61 -20.26 6.26
N GLY A 181 -13.57 -20.81 6.92
CA GLY A 181 -12.43 -20.01 7.34
C GLY A 181 -11.56 -19.59 6.14
N VAL A 182 -11.14 -18.34 6.17
CA VAL A 182 -10.07 -17.77 5.37
C VAL A 182 -9.35 -16.73 6.21
N VAL A 183 -8.01 -16.77 6.23
CA VAL A 183 -7.15 -15.75 6.84
C VAL A 183 -6.20 -15.24 5.78
N PHE A 184 -6.11 -13.93 5.68
CA PHE A 184 -5.35 -13.29 4.61
C PHE A 184 -4.78 -11.95 5.03
N TYR A 185 -3.70 -11.53 4.39
CA TYR A 185 -3.20 -10.18 4.46
C TYR A 185 -4.13 -9.25 3.68
N ALA A 186 -4.50 -8.15 4.30
CA ALA A 186 -5.21 -7.07 3.63
C ALA A 186 -4.79 -5.70 4.20
N TYR A 187 -5.18 -4.66 3.48
CA TYR A 187 -4.90 -3.27 3.80
C TYR A 187 -6.10 -2.38 3.46
N THR A 188 -6.21 -1.26 4.17
CA THR A 188 -7.22 -0.24 3.88
C THR A 188 -6.54 1.02 3.33
N PRO A 189 -7.17 1.73 2.39
CA PRO A 189 -8.50 1.50 1.80
C PRO A 189 -8.52 0.36 0.77
N ASP A 190 -9.60 -0.46 0.81
CA ASP A 190 -9.91 -1.47 -0.21
C ASP A 190 -11.43 -1.74 -0.20
N TRP A 191 -12.02 -2.11 -1.36
CA TRP A 191 -13.45 -2.33 -1.52
C TRP A 191 -13.98 -3.52 -0.71
N ILE A 192 -13.13 -4.50 -0.40
CA ILE A 192 -13.53 -5.71 0.34
C ILE A 192 -14.13 -5.37 1.71
N PHE A 193 -13.68 -4.30 2.34
CA PHE A 193 -14.20 -3.85 3.65
C PHE A 193 -15.60 -3.23 3.57
N SER A 194 -16.03 -2.81 2.37
CA SER A 194 -17.41 -2.39 2.12
C SER A 194 -18.33 -3.57 1.75
N ALA A 195 -17.75 -4.67 1.25
CA ALA A 195 -18.49 -5.82 0.75
C ALA A 195 -18.64 -6.96 1.78
N PHE A 196 -17.74 -7.06 2.73
CA PHE A 196 -17.66 -8.14 3.71
C PHE A 196 -17.42 -7.59 5.12
N ASP A 197 -18.02 -8.20 6.14
CA ASP A 197 -17.63 -7.97 7.53
C ASP A 197 -16.28 -8.67 7.77
N LEU A 198 -15.20 -7.92 7.68
CA LEU A 198 -13.83 -8.37 7.89
C LEU A 198 -13.29 -7.76 9.17
N ARG A 199 -12.63 -8.58 9.98
CA ARG A 199 -12.04 -8.14 11.24
C ARG A 199 -10.57 -8.46 11.27
N ARG A 200 -9.76 -7.48 11.65
CA ARG A 200 -8.33 -7.65 11.83
C ARG A 200 -8.07 -8.52 13.06
N LEU A 201 -7.14 -9.44 12.94
CA LEU A 201 -6.62 -10.17 14.09
C LEU A 201 -5.77 -9.24 14.95
N GLU A 202 -5.98 -9.30 16.26
CA GLU A 202 -5.18 -8.56 17.22
C GLU A 202 -3.73 -9.03 17.21
N GLU A 203 -2.81 -8.08 17.18
CA GLU A 203 -1.37 -8.26 17.28
C GLU A 203 -0.84 -7.36 18.41
N PRO A 204 0.30 -7.67 19.04
CA PRO A 204 0.99 -6.73 19.93
C PRO A 204 1.24 -5.41 19.20
N ALA A 205 1.11 -4.28 19.89
CA ALA A 205 1.34 -2.98 19.30
C ALA A 205 2.79 -2.84 18.79
N PHE A 206 2.98 -2.10 17.70
CA PHE A 206 4.31 -1.74 17.23
C PHE A 206 5.03 -0.90 18.29
N ASP A 207 6.27 -1.25 18.61
CA ASP A 207 7.07 -0.59 19.63
C ASP A 207 8.46 -0.12 19.14
N GLY A 208 8.77 -0.31 17.86
CA GLY A 208 9.98 0.22 17.24
C GLY A 208 10.68 -0.71 16.26
N TYR A 209 11.49 -0.10 15.40
CA TYR A 209 12.35 -0.79 14.44
C TYR A 209 13.66 -1.22 15.11
N ALA A 210 14.10 -2.46 14.90
CA ALA A 210 15.35 -3.00 15.41
C ALA A 210 16.38 -3.33 14.31
N GLN A 211 16.10 -3.02 13.04
CA GLN A 211 17.03 -3.27 11.94
C GLN A 211 18.08 -2.17 11.80
N ASP A 212 19.31 -2.56 11.41
CA ASP A 212 20.47 -1.66 11.36
C ASP A 212 20.31 -0.48 10.40
N ASN A 213 19.59 -0.66 9.29
CA ASN A 213 19.31 0.39 8.32
C ASN A 213 18.27 1.42 8.80
N LYS A 214 17.76 1.27 10.01
CA LYS A 214 16.80 2.17 10.66
C LYS A 214 17.38 2.90 11.88
N LYS A 215 18.66 2.81 12.14
CA LYS A 215 19.29 3.45 13.33
C LYS A 215 19.06 4.96 13.43
N ASP A 216 18.90 5.62 12.29
CA ASP A 216 18.59 7.07 12.23
C ASP A 216 17.07 7.38 12.18
N ASP A 217 16.21 6.36 12.21
CA ASP A 217 14.76 6.53 12.24
C ASP A 217 14.31 6.91 13.66
N PRO A 218 13.44 7.92 13.85
CA PRO A 218 12.93 8.30 15.16
C PRO A 218 12.25 7.17 15.94
N LEU A 219 11.76 6.15 15.22
CA LEU A 219 11.12 4.96 15.80
C LEU A 219 12.10 3.79 15.99
N TYR A 220 13.42 4.04 15.85
CA TYR A 220 14.43 3.01 16.11
C TYR A 220 14.51 2.69 17.60
N LYS A 221 14.55 1.39 17.90
CA LYS A 221 14.73 0.85 19.24
C LYS A 221 15.51 -0.45 19.14
N ALA A 222 16.67 -0.54 19.80
CA ALA A 222 17.58 -1.68 19.65
C ALA A 222 16.92 -3.04 19.97
N ASP A 223 15.97 -3.06 20.91
CA ASP A 223 15.15 -4.21 21.30
C ASP A 223 13.72 -4.17 20.72
N GLY A 224 13.50 -3.33 19.71
CA GLY A 224 12.21 -3.16 19.06
C GLY A 224 11.65 -4.45 18.45
N CYS A 225 10.34 -4.49 18.29
CA CYS A 225 9.61 -5.67 17.84
C CYS A 225 9.71 -5.93 16.33
N TRP A 226 10.34 -5.01 15.56
CA TRP A 226 10.35 -5.07 14.10
C TRP A 226 11.77 -5.07 13.54
N LYS A 227 12.25 -6.24 13.14
CA LYS A 227 13.51 -6.43 12.42
C LYS A 227 13.22 -7.16 11.10
N PHE A 228 13.12 -6.40 10.02
CA PHE A 228 12.91 -6.92 8.67
C PHE A 228 14.22 -6.94 7.88
N ILE A 229 14.57 -8.07 7.30
CA ILE A 229 15.68 -8.23 6.36
C ILE A 229 15.07 -8.71 5.04
N SER A 230 15.31 -7.95 3.96
CA SER A 230 14.79 -8.30 2.64
C SER A 230 15.46 -9.54 2.08
N PRO A 231 14.74 -10.43 1.38
CA PRO A 231 15.33 -11.57 0.66
C PRO A 231 16.34 -11.17 -0.42
N THR A 232 16.27 -9.93 -0.90
CA THR A 232 17.25 -9.38 -1.85
C THR A 232 18.58 -8.98 -1.19
N VAL A 233 18.60 -8.85 0.14
CA VAL A 233 19.77 -8.46 0.94
C VAL A 233 20.46 -9.68 1.53
N ASP A 234 19.69 -10.66 2.01
CA ASP A 234 20.24 -11.85 2.66
C ASP A 234 19.37 -13.08 2.32
N PRO A 235 19.94 -14.15 1.75
CA PRO A 235 19.19 -15.37 1.44
C PRO A 235 18.62 -16.08 2.67
N ASP A 236 19.20 -15.85 3.86
CA ASP A 236 18.71 -16.37 5.15
C ASP A 236 17.77 -15.38 5.89
N TRP A 237 17.15 -14.49 5.12
CA TRP A 237 16.31 -13.40 5.62
C TRP A 237 15.22 -13.86 6.60
N LEU A 238 14.60 -15.01 6.32
CA LEU A 238 13.48 -15.50 7.14
C LEU A 238 13.93 -15.84 8.57
N ASN A 239 15.09 -16.48 8.73
CA ASN A 239 15.61 -16.83 10.05
C ASN A 239 16.21 -15.61 10.79
N LYS A 240 16.81 -14.68 10.05
CA LYS A 240 17.45 -13.48 10.61
C LYS A 240 16.48 -12.34 10.90
N SER A 241 15.30 -12.33 10.28
CA SER A 241 14.22 -11.39 10.56
C SER A 241 13.46 -11.79 11.82
N ARG A 242 12.94 -10.77 12.51
CA ARG A 242 12.06 -10.93 13.68
C ARG A 242 10.99 -9.84 13.69
N ILE A 243 9.72 -10.23 13.60
CA ILE A 243 8.58 -9.30 13.64
C ILE A 243 7.50 -9.89 14.54
N THR A 244 7.35 -9.33 15.74
CA THR A 244 6.47 -9.81 16.81
C THR A 244 5.38 -8.81 17.17
N CYS A 245 5.04 -7.90 16.26
CA CYS A 245 4.04 -6.85 16.47
C CYS A 245 3.26 -6.51 15.19
N ALA A 246 2.19 -5.75 15.33
CA ALA A 246 1.41 -5.20 14.24
C ALA A 246 2.28 -4.35 13.30
N PHE A 247 1.78 -4.15 12.08
CA PHE A 247 2.36 -3.14 11.20
C PHE A 247 2.28 -1.77 11.90
N PRO A 248 3.32 -0.94 11.81
CA PRO A 248 3.21 0.47 12.22
C PRO A 248 2.18 1.18 11.33
N ASP A 249 1.67 2.31 11.82
CA ASP A 249 0.75 3.16 11.04
C ASP A 249 1.37 3.48 9.68
N ALA A 250 0.64 3.13 8.62
CA ALA A 250 1.10 3.37 7.28
C ALA A 250 0.80 4.80 6.85
N LYS A 251 1.79 5.41 6.16
CA LYS A 251 1.61 6.64 5.40
C LYS A 251 1.84 6.33 3.92
N VAL A 252 0.87 6.71 3.10
CA VAL A 252 0.88 6.39 1.67
C VAL A 252 1.07 7.67 0.87
N HIS A 253 2.10 7.69 0.03
CA HIS A 253 2.59 8.88 -0.63
C HIS A 253 2.45 8.82 -2.14
N VAL A 254 2.32 10.00 -2.75
CA VAL A 254 2.67 10.23 -4.14
C VAL A 254 4.13 10.70 -4.18
N LEU A 255 4.96 10.07 -5.00
CA LEU A 255 6.34 10.49 -5.23
C LEU A 255 6.50 11.08 -6.62
N ALA A 256 7.24 12.16 -6.72
CA ALA A 256 7.62 12.79 -7.98
C ALA A 256 9.14 12.85 -8.13
N SER A 257 9.63 12.76 -9.37
CA SER A 257 11.04 13.02 -9.66
C SER A 257 11.38 14.48 -9.40
N VAL A 258 12.47 14.73 -8.67
CA VAL A 258 12.99 16.09 -8.42
C VAL A 258 13.29 16.84 -9.74
N ALA A 259 13.59 16.12 -10.81
CA ALA A 259 13.81 16.72 -12.14
C ALA A 259 12.59 17.50 -12.65
N LEU A 260 11.36 17.12 -12.23
CA LEU A 260 10.14 17.85 -12.58
C LEU A 260 10.13 19.30 -12.08
N GLN A 261 10.77 19.58 -10.93
CA GLN A 261 10.84 20.94 -10.38
C GLN A 261 11.47 21.94 -11.35
N LYS A 262 12.39 21.48 -12.20
CA LYS A 262 13.02 22.32 -13.24
C LYS A 262 12.29 22.25 -14.57
N ARG A 263 11.85 21.04 -14.97
CA ARG A 263 11.24 20.80 -16.29
C ARG A 263 9.79 21.28 -16.36
N ALA A 264 9.00 21.03 -15.34
CA ALA A 264 7.58 21.32 -15.28
C ALA A 264 7.18 21.78 -13.84
N PRO A 265 7.59 22.99 -13.41
CA PRO A 265 7.46 23.43 -12.01
C PRO A 265 6.02 23.46 -11.52
N LYS A 266 5.04 23.85 -12.36
CA LYS A 266 3.61 23.84 -11.98
C LYS A 266 3.09 22.41 -11.73
N ILE A 267 3.55 21.45 -12.49
CA ILE A 267 3.20 20.03 -12.30
C ILE A 267 3.84 19.52 -11.01
N ALA A 268 5.11 19.86 -10.77
CA ALA A 268 5.79 19.47 -9.53
C ALA A 268 5.08 20.03 -8.29
N GLU A 269 4.64 21.30 -8.33
CA GLU A 269 3.86 21.93 -7.26
C GLU A 269 2.52 21.24 -7.05
N PHE A 270 1.76 20.99 -8.12
CA PHE A 270 0.51 20.25 -8.05
C PHE A 270 0.70 18.89 -7.36
N LEU A 271 1.69 18.10 -7.77
CA LEU A 271 1.96 16.77 -7.20
C LEU A 271 2.31 16.81 -5.71
N GLN A 272 2.99 17.88 -5.24
CA GLN A 272 3.27 18.08 -3.82
C GLN A 272 2.01 18.37 -2.99
N ASN A 273 1.00 19.01 -3.59
CA ASN A 273 -0.22 19.40 -2.91
C ASN A 273 -1.33 18.33 -2.95
N VAL A 274 -1.13 17.26 -3.68
CA VAL A 274 -2.11 16.16 -3.76
C VAL A 274 -2.40 15.60 -2.38
N ALA A 275 -3.68 15.57 -2.02
CA ALA A 275 -4.21 15.05 -0.76
C ALA A 275 -5.38 14.09 -1.06
N ILE A 276 -5.13 12.81 -0.97
CA ILE A 276 -6.13 11.77 -1.23
C ILE A 276 -6.86 11.44 0.07
N GLU A 277 -8.19 11.49 0.03
CA GLU A 277 -9.03 11.08 1.16
C GLU A 277 -9.33 9.58 1.09
N PRO A 278 -9.00 8.80 2.14
CA PRO A 278 -9.21 7.35 2.16
C PRO A 278 -10.65 6.92 1.82
N LYS A 279 -11.64 7.69 2.29
CA LYS A 279 -13.06 7.41 2.01
C LYS A 279 -13.37 7.53 0.51
N GLN A 280 -12.86 8.58 -0.13
CA GLN A 280 -13.07 8.77 -1.57
C GLN A 280 -12.34 7.70 -2.38
N LEU A 281 -11.15 7.29 -1.93
CA LEU A 281 -10.39 6.23 -2.56
C LEU A 281 -11.14 4.88 -2.50
N ASN A 282 -11.78 4.55 -1.37
CA ASN A 282 -12.64 3.37 -1.28
C ASN A 282 -13.77 3.36 -2.31
N GLU A 283 -14.43 4.50 -2.53
CA GLU A 283 -15.51 4.63 -3.53
C GLU A 283 -14.98 4.43 -4.95
N LEU A 284 -13.79 4.93 -5.26
CA LEU A 284 -13.14 4.74 -6.55
C LEU A 284 -12.74 3.28 -6.79
N ILE A 285 -12.12 2.66 -5.79
CA ILE A 285 -11.74 1.25 -5.83
C ILE A 285 -12.98 0.36 -6.04
N LEU A 286 -14.09 0.67 -5.36
CA LEU A 286 -15.36 -0.05 -5.52
C LEU A 286 -15.85 0.00 -6.97
N LYS A 287 -15.87 1.17 -7.59
CA LYS A 287 -16.30 1.36 -8.97
C LYS A 287 -15.41 0.60 -9.95
N ILE A 288 -14.10 0.70 -9.79
CA ILE A 288 -13.14 0.06 -10.70
C ILE A 288 -13.16 -1.46 -10.52
N GLU A 289 -13.02 -1.94 -9.28
CA GLU A 289 -12.76 -3.36 -9.02
C GLU A 289 -14.03 -4.18 -8.98
N LYS A 290 -15.08 -3.71 -8.29
CA LYS A 290 -16.33 -4.47 -8.13
C LYS A 290 -17.33 -4.19 -9.25
N GLU A 291 -17.51 -2.93 -9.64
CA GLU A 291 -18.45 -2.54 -10.69
C GLU A 291 -17.81 -2.66 -12.09
N LYS A 292 -16.52 -2.96 -12.17
CA LYS A 292 -15.74 -3.17 -13.41
C LYS A 292 -15.80 -1.98 -14.36
N GLN A 293 -15.91 -0.76 -13.82
CA GLN A 293 -15.83 0.44 -14.62
C GLN A 293 -14.37 0.73 -15.03
N PRO A 294 -14.10 1.17 -16.27
CA PRO A 294 -12.76 1.57 -16.69
C PRO A 294 -12.19 2.70 -15.80
N ALA A 295 -10.95 2.59 -15.40
CA ALA A 295 -10.33 3.52 -14.44
C ALA A 295 -10.28 4.96 -14.95
N ASP A 296 -10.04 5.15 -16.25
CA ASP A 296 -10.07 6.46 -16.91
C ASP A 296 -11.46 7.12 -16.88
N VAL A 297 -12.51 6.32 -17.07
CA VAL A 297 -13.91 6.80 -16.99
C VAL A 297 -14.24 7.23 -15.55
N VAL A 298 -13.84 6.42 -14.58
CA VAL A 298 -14.04 6.71 -13.15
C VAL A 298 -13.28 7.97 -12.75
N ALA A 299 -12.04 8.11 -13.19
CA ALA A 299 -11.19 9.27 -12.90
C ALA A 299 -11.77 10.57 -13.48
N LYS A 300 -12.20 10.57 -14.76
CA LYS A 300 -12.86 11.70 -15.41
C LYS A 300 -14.11 12.15 -14.66
N ALA A 301 -14.95 11.19 -14.29
CA ALA A 301 -16.17 11.48 -13.52
C ALA A 301 -15.84 12.08 -12.15
N TRP A 302 -14.82 11.54 -11.46
CA TRP A 302 -14.39 12.03 -10.16
C TRP A 302 -13.80 13.44 -10.24
N VAL A 303 -12.90 13.71 -11.16
CA VAL A 303 -12.27 15.04 -11.36
C VAL A 303 -13.34 16.09 -11.66
N LYS A 304 -14.32 15.76 -12.51
CA LYS A 304 -15.44 16.65 -12.81
C LYS A 304 -16.30 16.94 -11.57
N ALA A 305 -16.57 15.94 -10.75
CA ALA A 305 -17.41 16.07 -9.55
C ALA A 305 -16.69 16.76 -8.38
N ASN A 306 -15.34 16.70 -8.33
CA ASN A 306 -14.52 17.19 -7.25
C ASN A 306 -13.64 18.37 -7.66
N GLY A 307 -14.14 19.25 -8.55
CA GLY A 307 -13.39 20.39 -9.08
C GLY A 307 -12.78 21.29 -7.99
N ALA A 308 -13.50 21.54 -6.89
CA ALA A 308 -13.00 22.34 -5.77
C ALA A 308 -11.77 21.71 -5.09
N THR A 309 -11.75 20.38 -4.93
CA THR A 309 -10.59 19.64 -4.39
C THR A 309 -9.40 19.74 -5.33
N VAL A 310 -9.65 19.56 -6.64
CA VAL A 310 -8.62 19.71 -7.68
C VAL A 310 -8.05 21.12 -7.71
N ASP A 311 -8.91 22.14 -7.58
CA ASP A 311 -8.50 23.55 -7.53
C ASP A 311 -7.59 23.83 -6.31
N GLN A 312 -7.87 23.21 -5.15
CA GLN A 312 -7.01 23.28 -3.97
C GLN A 312 -5.62 22.67 -4.25
N TRP A 313 -5.56 21.52 -4.91
CA TRP A 313 -4.28 20.91 -5.27
C TRP A 313 -3.47 21.78 -6.25
N LEU A 314 -4.16 22.46 -7.17
CA LEU A 314 -3.53 23.34 -8.15
C LEU A 314 -3.08 24.68 -7.58
N ALA A 315 -3.80 25.20 -6.57
CA ALA A 315 -3.51 26.50 -5.96
C ALA A 315 -2.32 26.49 -4.98
N GLY A 316 -1.91 25.31 -4.52
CA GLY A 316 -0.92 25.17 -3.45
C GLY A 316 -1.44 25.56 -2.06
N PRO A 317 -0.60 25.49 -1.02
CA PRO A 317 -1.01 25.87 0.32
C PRO A 317 -1.37 27.35 0.31
N THR A 318 -2.61 27.63 0.71
CA THR A 318 -3.08 28.99 0.89
C THR A 318 -2.11 29.70 1.84
N GLN A 319 -1.34 30.68 1.35
CA GLN A 319 -0.59 31.56 2.23
C GLN A 319 -1.61 32.13 3.21
N LYS A 320 -1.47 31.81 4.50
CA LYS A 320 -2.19 32.52 5.54
C LYS A 320 -1.80 33.99 5.39
N VAL A 321 -2.71 34.79 4.83
CA VAL A 321 -2.59 36.23 4.87
C VAL A 321 -2.51 36.56 6.35
N SER A 322 -1.34 36.92 6.84
CA SER A 322 -1.15 37.48 8.15
C SER A 322 -1.86 38.86 8.14
N VAL A 323 -3.11 38.87 8.58
CA VAL A 323 -3.74 40.13 8.98
C VAL A 323 -3.03 40.49 10.27
N ASN A 324 -2.03 41.33 10.15
CA ASN A 324 -1.48 42.04 11.31
C ASN A 324 -2.56 42.99 11.84
N PRO A 325 -2.79 43.06 13.15
CA PRO A 325 -3.74 43.93 13.79
C PRO A 325 -3.38 45.44 13.68
#